data_d353a3625ce7f261fb2ea6575c0bd72f
#
_entry.id   d353a3625ce7f261fb2ea6575c0bd72f
#
_cell.length_a   1.000
_cell.length_b   1.000
_cell.length_c   1.000
_cell.angle_alpha   90.00
_cell.angle_beta   90.00
_cell.angle_gamma   90.00
#
_symmetry.space_group_name_H-M   'P 1'
#
loop_
_entity.id
_entity.type
_entity.pdbx_description
1 polymer ?
#
loop_
_entity_poly.entity_id
_entity_poly.type
_entity_poly.pdbx_seq_one_letter_code
_entity_poly.pdbx_strand_id
1 'polypeptide(L)'
;MKPLFKSSLMALACASSVLLTACNDDNDDDYVIQPPTGNYVSESAYQKDSIANAASVNVMTYNMPNVLGESKKATAMVFTPKTEKPANGWRVVVWEHGTVGIGDSCAPSKNAFNPRFKAMAESLLAAGYVIVAPDYEGLGTAGIHPYLNLKSAAQSATSVSA
;
A
#
# COMPACT_ATOMS: atom_id res chain seq x y z
N MET A 1 72.56 45.54 -15.00
CA MET A 1 72.01 44.61 -16.03
C MET A 1 71.15 43.59 -15.34
N LYS A 2 69.89 43.66 -15.54
CA LYS A 2 68.88 42.70 -14.97
C LYS A 2 68.21 41.95 -16.12
N PRO A 3 67.98 40.72 -16.05
CA PRO A 3 66.81 40.15 -16.77
C PRO A 3 65.66 39.87 -15.89
N LEU A 4 64.50 40.31 -16.35
CA LEU A 4 63.18 40.03 -15.76
C LEU A 4 62.78 38.57 -16.05
N PHE A 5 62.51 37.84 -15.02
CA PHE A 5 61.79 36.56 -15.12
C PHE A 5 60.30 36.82 -15.03
N LYS A 6 59.57 36.59 -16.10
CA LYS A 6 58.11 36.58 -16.10
C LYS A 6 57.65 35.17 -15.74
N SER A 7 57.13 35.02 -14.55
CA SER A 7 56.44 33.80 -14.14
C SER A 7 55.01 33.82 -14.65
N SER A 8 54.72 33.00 -15.66
CA SER A 8 53.32 32.69 -16.04
C SER A 8 52.71 31.75 -15.05
N LEU A 9 51.75 32.22 -14.27
CA LEU A 9 50.89 31.40 -13.44
C LEU A 9 49.83 30.81 -14.34
N MET A 10 49.95 29.52 -14.66
CA MET A 10 48.93 28.73 -15.37
C MET A 10 47.94 28.20 -14.33
N ALA A 11 46.82 28.88 -14.20
CA ALA A 11 45.71 28.42 -13.34
C ALA A 11 45.01 27.24 -14.04
N LEU A 12 45.25 26.05 -13.53
CA LEU A 12 44.53 24.82 -13.94
C LEU A 12 43.18 24.78 -13.24
N ALA A 13 42.15 25.26 -13.92
CA ALA A 13 40.77 25.12 -13.44
C ALA A 13 40.31 23.69 -13.71
N CYS A 14 40.38 22.81 -12.67
CA CYS A 14 39.70 21.54 -12.66
C CYS A 14 38.21 21.75 -12.48
N ALA A 15 37.47 21.86 -13.58
CA ALA A 15 36.02 21.77 -13.56
C ALA A 15 35.64 20.32 -13.34
N SER A 16 35.40 19.95 -12.08
CA SER A 16 34.79 18.67 -11.71
C SER A 16 33.30 18.75 -12.03
N SER A 17 32.92 18.45 -13.26
CA SER A 17 31.54 18.17 -13.61
C SER A 17 31.14 16.82 -13.01
N VAL A 18 30.56 16.87 -11.84
CA VAL A 18 29.85 15.71 -11.27
C VAL A 18 28.60 15.52 -12.13
N LEU A 19 28.70 14.60 -13.08
CA LEU A 19 27.53 14.07 -13.77
C LEU A 19 26.72 13.27 -12.75
N LEU A 20 25.74 13.92 -12.16
CA LEU A 20 24.62 13.21 -11.52
C LEU A 20 23.83 12.55 -12.66
N THR A 21 24.27 11.36 -13.08
CA THR A 21 23.38 10.45 -13.77
C THR A 21 22.36 9.99 -12.75
N ALA A 22 21.30 10.78 -12.55
CA ALA A 22 20.05 10.24 -12.06
C ALA A 22 19.69 9.09 -13.02
N CYS A 23 19.35 7.93 -12.46
CA CYS A 23 18.88 6.79 -13.22
C CYS A 23 17.72 7.24 -14.10
N ASN A 24 18.01 7.52 -15.36
CA ASN A 24 17.03 7.62 -16.41
C ASN A 24 16.88 6.19 -16.91
N ASP A 25 16.07 5.41 -16.24
CA ASP A 25 15.59 4.13 -16.73
C ASP A 25 14.43 4.46 -17.67
N ASP A 26 14.78 4.89 -18.89
CA ASP A 26 13.83 5.16 -19.98
C ASP A 26 13.27 3.86 -20.59
N ASN A 27 13.15 2.82 -19.78
CA ASN A 27 12.23 1.73 -20.04
C ASN A 27 10.92 2.06 -19.38
N ASP A 28 10.26 3.10 -19.86
CA ASP A 28 8.81 3.24 -19.78
C ASP A 28 8.17 2.11 -20.62
N ASP A 29 8.41 0.86 -20.24
CA ASP A 29 7.40 -0.13 -20.45
C ASP A 29 6.21 0.39 -19.65
N ASP A 30 5.25 0.96 -20.37
CA ASP A 30 3.91 1.28 -19.86
C ASP A 30 3.34 0.00 -19.23
N TYR A 31 3.75 -0.24 -17.97
CA TYR A 31 3.16 -1.30 -17.18
C TYR A 31 1.76 -0.80 -16.80
N VAL A 32 0.87 -0.88 -17.78
CA VAL A 32 -0.55 -0.69 -17.55
C VAL A 32 -0.95 -1.80 -16.60
N ILE A 33 -0.94 -1.47 -15.31
CA ILE A 33 -1.60 -2.30 -14.30
C ILE A 33 -3.07 -2.28 -14.72
N GLN A 34 -3.47 -3.22 -15.57
CA GLN A 34 -4.88 -3.48 -15.76
C GLN A 34 -5.38 -3.99 -14.41
N PRO A 35 -6.32 -3.29 -13.75
CA PRO A 35 -6.93 -3.81 -12.56
C PRO A 35 -7.51 -5.18 -12.94
N PRO A 36 -7.19 -6.25 -12.18
CA PRO A 36 -7.75 -7.56 -12.46
C PRO A 36 -9.27 -7.45 -12.28
N THR A 37 -9.99 -7.41 -13.38
CA THR A 37 -11.45 -7.41 -13.39
C THR A 37 -11.94 -8.71 -12.76
N GLY A 38 -12.55 -8.61 -11.56
CA GLY A 38 -13.21 -9.74 -10.94
C GLY A 38 -12.53 -10.41 -9.75
N ASN A 39 -11.71 -9.70 -9.01
CA ASN A 39 -11.13 -10.22 -7.76
C ASN A 39 -12.15 -10.33 -6.62
N TYR A 40 -13.20 -9.51 -6.62
CA TYR A 40 -14.25 -9.55 -5.62
C TYR A 40 -14.99 -10.89 -5.62
N VAL A 41 -15.20 -11.45 -4.44
CA VAL A 41 -15.94 -12.71 -4.24
C VAL A 41 -17.22 -12.46 -3.45
N SER A 42 -17.13 -11.84 -2.28
CA SER A 42 -18.26 -11.58 -1.38
C SER A 42 -17.88 -10.59 -0.31
N GLU A 43 -18.88 -10.09 0.41
CA GLU A 43 -18.66 -9.29 1.63
C GLU A 43 -19.67 -9.65 2.73
N SER A 44 -19.32 -9.35 3.96
CA SER A 44 -20.17 -9.48 5.13
C SER A 44 -19.90 -8.35 6.11
N ALA A 45 -20.89 -7.99 6.93
CA ALA A 45 -20.72 -6.95 7.93
C ALA A 45 -19.67 -7.36 8.99
N TYR A 46 -18.76 -6.46 9.31
CA TYR A 46 -17.84 -6.62 10.43
C TYR A 46 -18.57 -6.37 11.76
N GLN A 47 -18.35 -7.25 12.74
CA GLN A 47 -19.13 -7.24 14.00
C GLN A 47 -18.26 -7.30 15.27
N LYS A 48 -16.95 -7.09 15.18
CA LYS A 48 -16.06 -7.24 16.35
C LYS A 48 -15.86 -5.95 17.15
N ASP A 49 -16.01 -4.80 16.50
CA ASP A 49 -15.85 -3.47 17.08
C ASP A 49 -16.62 -2.46 16.23
N SER A 50 -16.71 -1.22 16.69
CA SER A 50 -17.29 -0.09 15.97
C SER A 50 -16.30 1.04 15.86
N ILE A 51 -16.44 1.87 14.82
CA ILE A 51 -15.57 3.00 14.57
C ILE A 51 -16.40 4.24 14.22
N ALA A 52 -16.02 5.39 14.76
CA ALA A 52 -16.70 6.64 14.46
C ALA A 52 -16.49 7.04 12.99
N ASN A 53 -17.44 7.81 12.45
CA ASN A 53 -17.41 8.32 11.08
C ASN A 53 -17.52 7.25 9.97
N ALA A 54 -17.59 5.95 10.27
CA ALA A 54 -17.94 4.93 9.31
C ALA A 54 -19.46 4.79 9.16
N ALA A 55 -19.95 4.81 7.92
CA ALA A 55 -21.32 4.40 7.58
C ALA A 55 -21.46 2.88 7.61
N SER A 56 -20.41 2.17 7.17
CA SER A 56 -20.31 0.71 7.23
C SER A 56 -18.86 0.27 7.40
N VAL A 57 -18.69 -0.91 8.00
CA VAL A 57 -17.45 -1.66 7.98
C VAL A 57 -17.79 -3.08 7.55
N ASN A 58 -17.24 -3.50 6.43
CA ASN A 58 -17.45 -4.83 5.86
C ASN A 58 -16.16 -5.62 5.81
N VAL A 59 -16.24 -6.93 5.89
CA VAL A 59 -15.15 -7.85 5.55
C VAL A 59 -15.41 -8.36 4.15
N MET A 60 -14.58 -7.92 3.22
CA MET A 60 -14.58 -8.34 1.83
C MET A 60 -13.71 -9.59 1.67
N THR A 61 -14.18 -10.58 0.92
CA THR A 61 -13.37 -11.68 0.40
C THR A 61 -13.05 -11.42 -1.06
N TYR A 62 -11.80 -11.59 -1.43
CA TYR A 62 -11.32 -11.36 -2.79
C TYR A 62 -10.29 -12.43 -3.20
N ASN A 63 -10.03 -12.55 -4.50
CA ASN A 63 -8.97 -13.41 -5.02
C ASN A 63 -7.69 -12.61 -5.20
N MET A 64 -6.56 -13.20 -4.85
CA MET A 64 -5.23 -12.65 -5.09
C MET A 64 -4.26 -13.76 -5.51
N PRO A 65 -3.19 -13.46 -6.25
CA PRO A 65 -2.14 -14.44 -6.46
C PRO A 65 -1.33 -14.62 -5.16
N ASN A 66 -1.03 -15.87 -4.83
CA ASN A 66 -0.12 -16.19 -3.72
C ASN A 66 1.35 -16.01 -4.14
N VAL A 67 2.29 -16.33 -3.24
CA VAL A 67 3.73 -16.25 -3.54
C VAL A 67 4.18 -17.07 -4.76
N LEU A 68 3.43 -18.14 -5.09
CA LEU A 68 3.68 -19.02 -6.25
C LEU A 68 2.94 -18.56 -7.51
N GLY A 69 2.11 -17.51 -7.42
CA GLY A 69 1.28 -17.04 -8.53
C GLY A 69 -0.06 -17.77 -8.69
N GLU A 70 -0.41 -18.65 -7.75
CA GLU A 70 -1.70 -19.34 -7.75
C GLU A 70 -2.79 -18.45 -7.16
N SER A 71 -4.01 -18.49 -7.72
CA SER A 71 -5.15 -17.76 -7.16
C SER A 71 -5.55 -18.32 -5.79
N LYS A 72 -5.61 -17.45 -4.78
CA LYS A 72 -6.04 -17.74 -3.41
C LYS A 72 -7.05 -16.70 -2.94
N LYS A 73 -7.93 -17.11 -2.01
CA LYS A 73 -8.82 -16.18 -1.32
C LYS A 73 -8.05 -15.46 -0.22
N ALA A 74 -8.30 -14.16 -0.11
CA ALA A 74 -7.87 -13.33 0.99
C ALA A 74 -9.04 -12.49 1.50
N THR A 75 -8.90 -11.88 2.67
CA THR A 75 -9.88 -10.97 3.24
C THR A 75 -9.30 -9.59 3.46
N ALA A 76 -10.18 -8.60 3.42
CA ALA A 76 -9.86 -7.21 3.73
C ALA A 76 -11.05 -6.55 4.42
N MET A 77 -10.79 -5.61 5.31
CA MET A 77 -11.84 -4.74 5.82
C MET A 77 -12.02 -3.53 4.90
N VAL A 78 -13.27 -3.18 4.62
CA VAL A 78 -13.64 -2.00 3.85
C VAL A 78 -14.46 -1.08 4.73
N PHE A 79 -13.96 0.14 4.94
CA PHE A 79 -14.60 1.17 5.74
C PHE A 79 -15.14 2.26 4.82
N THR A 80 -16.46 2.44 4.83
CA THR A 80 -17.11 3.50 4.06
C THR A 80 -17.41 4.69 4.97
N PRO A 81 -17.02 5.93 4.63
CA PRO A 81 -17.28 7.09 5.47
C PRO A 81 -18.76 7.47 5.48
N LYS A 82 -19.18 8.21 6.53
CA LYS A 82 -20.52 8.81 6.62
C LYS A 82 -20.71 10.04 5.73
N THR A 83 -19.61 10.61 5.21
CA THR A 83 -19.69 11.77 4.34
C THR A 83 -20.42 11.42 3.03
N GLU A 84 -20.99 12.41 2.35
CA GLU A 84 -21.61 12.20 1.05
C GLU A 84 -20.55 11.77 0.01
N LYS A 85 -20.94 10.84 -0.89
CA LYS A 85 -20.06 10.36 -1.95
C LYS A 85 -19.83 11.49 -2.97
N PRO A 86 -18.56 11.88 -3.23
CA PRO A 86 -18.26 12.86 -4.27
C PRO A 86 -18.69 12.38 -5.67
N ALA A 87 -19.03 13.31 -6.56
CA ALA A 87 -19.46 13.00 -7.92
C ALA A 87 -18.42 12.18 -8.72
N ASN A 88 -17.13 12.41 -8.45
CA ASN A 88 -16.01 11.68 -9.06
C ASN A 88 -15.58 10.42 -8.28
N GLY A 89 -16.40 9.96 -7.33
CA GLY A 89 -16.11 8.80 -6.52
C GLY A 89 -15.35 9.12 -5.22
N TRP A 90 -15.17 8.09 -4.42
CA TRP A 90 -14.43 8.18 -3.16
C TRP A 90 -12.91 8.19 -3.42
N ARG A 91 -12.17 8.94 -2.60
CA ARG A 91 -10.73 8.72 -2.47
C ARG A 91 -10.51 7.50 -1.61
N VAL A 92 -9.59 6.63 -2.02
CA VAL A 92 -9.30 5.36 -1.33
C VAL A 92 -7.93 5.42 -0.68
N VAL A 93 -7.84 4.92 0.54
CA VAL A 93 -6.59 4.64 1.24
C VAL A 93 -6.50 3.14 1.46
N VAL A 94 -5.43 2.51 0.98
CA VAL A 94 -5.09 1.13 1.32
C VAL A 94 -4.21 1.15 2.56
N TRP A 95 -4.64 0.45 3.60
CA TRP A 95 -3.91 0.38 4.87
C TRP A 95 -3.27 -0.97 5.07
N GLU A 96 -1.95 -1.00 4.99
CA GLU A 96 -1.14 -2.18 5.23
C GLU A 96 -0.76 -2.25 6.72
N HIS A 97 -1.29 -3.24 7.44
CA HIS A 97 -1.06 -3.36 8.87
C HIS A 97 0.32 -3.95 9.20
N GLY A 98 0.86 -3.61 10.37
CA GLY A 98 2.06 -4.24 10.91
C GLY A 98 1.79 -5.67 11.38
N THR A 99 2.83 -6.35 11.89
CA THR A 99 2.75 -7.73 12.37
C THR A 99 1.69 -7.90 13.47
N VAL A 100 0.75 -8.81 13.25
CA VAL A 100 -0.32 -9.18 14.18
C VAL A 100 -0.26 -10.65 14.61
N GLY A 101 0.62 -11.44 13.99
CA GLY A 101 0.77 -12.89 14.16
C GLY A 101 0.74 -13.59 12.80
N ILE A 102 0.76 -14.91 12.79
CA ILE A 102 0.85 -15.73 11.57
C ILE A 102 -0.32 -16.71 11.40
N GLY A 103 -1.22 -16.77 12.35
CA GLY A 103 -2.39 -17.68 12.28
C GLY A 103 -3.65 -16.96 11.86
N ASP A 104 -4.61 -17.68 11.30
CA ASP A 104 -5.90 -17.19 10.83
C ASP A 104 -6.64 -16.31 11.85
N SER A 105 -6.56 -16.66 13.13
CA SER A 105 -7.21 -15.89 14.22
C SER A 105 -6.55 -14.54 14.48
N CYS A 106 -5.33 -14.31 13.96
CA CYS A 106 -4.62 -13.06 14.11
C CYS A 106 -5.07 -11.99 13.10
N ALA A 107 -5.86 -12.37 12.08
CA ALA A 107 -6.35 -11.42 11.08
C ALA A 107 -7.05 -10.24 11.73
N PRO A 108 -6.74 -8.98 11.33
CA PRO A 108 -7.43 -7.80 11.82
C PRO A 108 -8.95 -7.88 11.68
N SER A 109 -9.46 -8.48 10.59
CA SER A 109 -10.90 -8.66 10.35
C SER A 109 -11.59 -9.58 11.36
N LYS A 110 -10.85 -10.39 12.11
CA LYS A 110 -11.36 -11.30 13.14
C LYS A 110 -11.26 -10.75 14.57
N ASN A 111 -10.66 -9.59 14.76
CA ASN A 111 -10.33 -8.99 16.06
C ASN A 111 -10.89 -7.57 16.19
N ALA A 112 -10.98 -7.05 17.40
CA ALA A 112 -11.25 -5.64 17.64
C ALA A 112 -10.11 -4.76 17.11
N PHE A 113 -10.41 -3.50 16.79
CA PHE A 113 -9.43 -2.57 16.22
C PHE A 113 -8.31 -2.26 17.20
N ASN A 114 -7.08 -2.22 16.68
CA ASN A 114 -5.99 -1.61 17.41
C ASN A 114 -6.30 -0.12 17.65
N PRO A 115 -6.13 0.42 18.88
CA PRO A 115 -6.48 1.81 19.18
C PRO A 115 -5.79 2.86 18.30
N ARG A 116 -4.53 2.63 17.89
CA ARG A 116 -3.81 3.55 17.00
C ARG A 116 -4.39 3.53 15.58
N PHE A 117 -4.71 2.35 15.07
CA PHE A 117 -5.42 2.23 13.80
C PHE A 117 -6.77 2.93 13.87
N LYS A 118 -7.55 2.69 14.92
CA LYS A 118 -8.88 3.29 15.11
C LYS A 118 -8.84 4.82 15.05
N ALA A 119 -7.93 5.45 15.80
CA ALA A 119 -7.77 6.90 15.81
C ALA A 119 -7.39 7.47 14.44
N MET A 120 -6.48 6.81 13.71
CA MET A 120 -6.10 7.21 12.35
C MET A 120 -7.28 7.03 11.38
N ALA A 121 -7.94 5.88 11.42
CA ALA A 121 -9.05 5.57 10.53
C ALA A 121 -10.24 6.51 10.74
N GLU A 122 -10.57 6.88 11.98
CA GLU A 122 -11.60 7.87 12.30
C GLU A 122 -11.31 9.23 11.66
N SER A 123 -10.04 9.64 11.62
CA SER A 123 -9.61 10.89 10.99
C SER A 123 -9.73 10.84 9.47
N LEU A 124 -9.35 9.72 8.84
CA LEU A 124 -9.48 9.51 7.40
C LEU A 124 -10.94 9.45 6.97
N LEU A 125 -11.78 8.73 7.72
CA LEU A 125 -13.22 8.65 7.47
C LEU A 125 -13.90 10.01 7.59
N ALA A 126 -13.53 10.80 8.60
CA ALA A 126 -14.03 12.17 8.75
C ALA A 126 -13.64 13.06 7.55
N ALA A 127 -12.47 12.82 6.95
CA ALA A 127 -11.99 13.51 5.75
C ALA A 127 -12.58 12.95 4.44
N GLY A 128 -13.49 11.96 4.51
CA GLY A 128 -14.19 11.41 3.35
C GLY A 128 -13.39 10.40 2.54
N TYR A 129 -12.44 9.69 3.16
CA TYR A 129 -11.76 8.57 2.51
C TYR A 129 -12.47 7.25 2.79
N VAL A 130 -12.54 6.39 1.79
CA VAL A 130 -12.75 4.95 1.99
C VAL A 130 -11.41 4.35 2.40
N ILE A 131 -11.43 3.45 3.38
CA ILE A 131 -10.24 2.72 3.80
C ILE A 131 -10.43 1.26 3.42
N VAL A 132 -9.42 0.68 2.77
CA VAL A 132 -9.34 -0.74 2.48
C VAL A 132 -8.12 -1.30 3.20
N ALA A 133 -8.34 -2.28 4.07
CA ALA A 133 -7.31 -2.83 4.95
C ALA A 133 -7.23 -4.35 4.77
N PRO A 134 -6.33 -4.86 3.89
CA PRO A 134 -6.16 -6.29 3.68
C PRO A 134 -5.62 -6.98 4.94
N ASP A 135 -6.08 -8.22 5.17
CA ASP A 135 -5.54 -9.08 6.23
C ASP A 135 -4.21 -9.76 5.83
N TYR A 136 -3.84 -9.70 4.56
CA TYR A 136 -2.77 -10.44 3.87
C TYR A 136 -3.09 -11.92 3.61
N GLU A 137 -2.30 -12.52 2.72
CA GLU A 137 -2.37 -13.94 2.39
C GLU A 137 -2.22 -14.81 3.65
N GLY A 138 -3.12 -15.81 3.80
CA GLY A 138 -3.06 -16.77 4.91
C GLY A 138 -3.41 -16.21 6.29
N LEU A 139 -3.90 -14.96 6.37
CA LEU A 139 -4.56 -14.40 7.55
C LEU A 139 -6.06 -14.28 7.25
N GLY A 140 -6.90 -14.76 8.17
CA GLY A 140 -8.36 -14.73 8.01
C GLY A 140 -8.93 -15.76 7.04
N THR A 141 -8.11 -16.39 6.22
CA THR A 141 -8.45 -17.45 5.26
C THR A 141 -7.49 -18.62 5.39
N ALA A 142 -7.91 -19.79 4.89
CA ALA A 142 -7.08 -20.99 4.95
C ALA A 142 -5.77 -20.82 4.14
N GLY A 143 -4.67 -21.23 4.72
CA GLY A 143 -3.33 -21.18 4.11
C GLY A 143 -2.25 -20.82 5.11
N ILE A 144 -1.02 -20.77 4.63
CA ILE A 144 0.12 -20.33 5.45
C ILE A 144 0.38 -18.86 5.13
N HIS A 145 0.46 -18.02 6.16
CA HIS A 145 0.87 -16.63 5.99
C HIS A 145 2.37 -16.55 5.64
N PRO A 146 2.73 -16.05 4.44
CA PRO A 146 4.14 -15.94 4.02
C PRO A 146 4.78 -14.71 4.69
N TYR A 147 5.05 -14.82 5.97
CA TYR A 147 5.57 -13.74 6.82
C TYR A 147 6.83 -13.10 6.23
N LEU A 148 6.88 -11.77 6.21
CA LEU A 148 7.96 -10.96 5.62
C LEU A 148 8.18 -11.17 4.11
N ASN A 149 7.20 -11.69 3.38
CA ASN A 149 7.27 -11.81 1.94
C ASN A 149 6.71 -10.55 1.26
N LEU A 150 7.61 -9.70 0.75
CA LEU A 150 7.24 -8.44 0.11
C LEU A 150 6.29 -8.62 -1.09
N LYS A 151 6.51 -9.66 -1.91
CA LYS A 151 5.67 -9.96 -3.08
C LYS A 151 4.23 -10.24 -2.66
N SER A 152 4.03 -11.10 -1.64
CA SER A 152 2.69 -11.42 -1.14
C SER A 152 1.99 -10.20 -0.54
N ALA A 153 2.70 -9.40 0.26
CA ALA A 153 2.14 -8.17 0.82
C ALA A 153 1.72 -7.18 -0.28
N ALA A 154 2.57 -6.92 -1.27
CA ALA A 154 2.26 -6.05 -2.39
C ALA A 154 1.07 -6.57 -3.23
N GLN A 155 0.97 -7.89 -3.44
CA GLN A 155 -0.16 -8.50 -4.13
C GLN A 155 -1.47 -8.37 -3.34
N SER A 156 -1.42 -8.44 -2.01
CA SER A 156 -2.60 -8.18 -1.17
C SER A 156 -3.13 -6.76 -1.38
N ALA A 157 -2.23 -5.76 -1.35
CA ALA A 157 -2.58 -4.36 -1.54
C ALA A 157 -3.13 -4.06 -2.94
N THR A 158 -2.46 -4.58 -3.99
CA THR A 158 -2.86 -4.31 -5.38
C THR A 158 -4.12 -5.05 -5.79
N SER A 159 -4.32 -6.28 -5.33
CA SER A 159 -5.50 -7.08 -5.67
C SER A 159 -6.78 -6.61 -4.97
N VAL A 160 -6.67 -5.98 -3.80
CA VAL A 160 -7.83 -5.51 -3.03
C VAL A 160 -8.36 -4.17 -3.53
N SER A 161 -7.53 -3.40 -4.25
CA SER A 161 -7.87 -2.09 -4.80
C SER A 161 -8.32 -2.12 -6.26
N ALA A 162 -8.39 -3.30 -6.87
CA ALA A 162 -8.66 -3.53 -8.29
C ALA A 162 -10.16 -3.77 -8.63
#